data_1390078b82562f0ebbf7e57e97e8e722
#
_entry.id   1390078b82562f0ebbf7e57e97e8e722
#
_cell.length_a   1.000
_cell.length_b   1.000
_cell.length_c   1.000
_cell.angle_alpha   90.00
_cell.angle_beta   90.00
_cell.angle_gamma   90.00
#
_symmetry.space_group_name_H-M   'P 1'
#
loop_
_entity.id
_entity.type
_entity.pdbx_description
1 polymer ?
#
loop_
_entity_poly.entity_id
_entity_poly.type
_entity_poly.pdbx_seq_one_letter_code
_entity_poly.pdbx_strand_id
1 'polypeptide(L)'
;PAAYLPDQKLIEAAQEAISKLGTVKAKEGLIGTGDSFICTPEQTKAIVKNFPTISACEMEAAAIAQTCHQLKVPFVVIRSLSDNANNDSPVDFDSYIEKAGKHSAEMVMHILDILAKKEEEKKKSPF
;
A
#
# COMPACT_ATOMS: atom_id res chain seq x y z
N PRO A 1 -14.97 10.37 7.94
CA PRO A 1 -14.85 8.97 8.38
C PRO A 1 -13.56 8.74 9.17
N ALA A 2 -13.61 7.79 10.08
CA ALA A 2 -12.44 7.42 10.88
C ALA A 2 -11.39 6.66 10.06
N ALA A 3 -11.84 6.04 8.98
CA ALA A 3 -10.96 5.34 8.04
C ALA A 3 -11.53 5.46 6.63
N TYR A 4 -10.65 5.44 5.64
CA TYR A 4 -11.02 5.44 4.23
C TYR A 4 -10.81 4.05 3.66
N LEU A 5 -11.86 3.47 3.07
CA LEU A 5 -11.80 2.12 2.51
C LEU A 5 -11.34 2.17 1.05
N PRO A 6 -10.34 1.38 0.68
CA PRO A 6 -9.92 1.30 -0.71
C PRO A 6 -10.95 0.56 -1.57
N ASP A 7 -10.82 0.74 -2.87
CA ASP A 7 -11.68 0.05 -3.84
C ASP A 7 -11.32 -1.44 -3.93
N GLN A 8 -12.33 -2.30 -3.85
CA GLN A 8 -12.13 -3.75 -3.83
C GLN A 8 -11.51 -4.29 -5.14
N LYS A 9 -11.89 -3.72 -6.28
CA LYS A 9 -11.35 -4.14 -7.58
C LYS A 9 -9.86 -3.82 -7.68
N LEU A 10 -9.45 -2.68 -7.12
CA LEU A 10 -8.04 -2.30 -7.08
C LEU A 10 -7.25 -3.16 -6.11
N ILE A 11 -7.83 -3.55 -4.97
CA ILE A 11 -7.20 -4.52 -4.06
C ILE A 11 -6.96 -5.85 -4.76
N GLU A 12 -7.97 -6.37 -5.45
CA GLU A 12 -7.86 -7.64 -6.17
C GLU A 12 -6.81 -7.59 -7.28
N ALA A 13 -6.77 -6.50 -8.04
CA ALA A 13 -5.74 -6.29 -9.06
C ALA A 13 -4.34 -6.22 -8.45
N ALA A 14 -4.20 -5.56 -7.31
CA ALA A 14 -2.93 -5.50 -6.60
C ALA A 14 -2.48 -6.88 -6.10
N GLN A 15 -3.40 -7.66 -5.53
CA GLN A 15 -3.11 -9.02 -5.07
C GLN A 15 -2.67 -9.93 -6.21
N GLU A 16 -3.33 -9.83 -7.36
CA GLU A 16 -2.97 -10.59 -8.56
C GLU A 16 -1.59 -10.18 -9.09
N ALA A 17 -1.31 -8.87 -9.11
CA ALA A 17 0.00 -8.35 -9.53
C ALA A 17 1.13 -8.86 -8.61
N ILE A 18 0.89 -8.87 -7.31
CA ILE A 18 1.86 -9.36 -6.32
C ILE A 18 2.13 -10.85 -6.54
N SER A 19 1.10 -11.65 -6.81
CA SER A 19 1.26 -13.06 -7.14
C SER A 19 2.14 -13.26 -8.37
N LYS A 20 1.99 -12.43 -9.38
CA LYS A 20 2.80 -12.50 -10.60
C LYS A 20 4.26 -12.18 -10.38
N LEU A 21 4.57 -11.29 -9.45
CA LEU A 21 5.95 -10.97 -9.11
C LEU A 21 6.66 -12.15 -8.43
N GLY A 22 5.94 -12.94 -7.63
CA GLY A 22 6.43 -14.20 -7.06
C GLY A 22 7.51 -14.08 -5.98
N THR A 23 8.19 -12.94 -5.91
CA THR A 23 9.32 -12.72 -5.00
C THR A 23 9.00 -11.76 -3.87
N VAL A 24 7.81 -11.18 -3.87
CA VAL A 24 7.40 -10.16 -2.90
C VAL A 24 6.32 -10.75 -1.99
N LYS A 25 6.50 -10.57 -0.70
CA LYS A 25 5.46 -10.89 0.28
C LYS A 25 4.64 -9.64 0.54
N ALA A 26 3.33 -9.78 0.51
CA ALA A 26 2.43 -8.68 0.79
C ALA A 26 1.35 -9.09 1.78
N LYS A 27 0.82 -8.10 2.46
CA LYS A 27 -0.20 -8.27 3.49
C LYS A 27 -1.17 -7.10 3.40
N GLU A 28 -2.46 -7.37 3.53
CA GLU A 28 -3.43 -6.33 3.76
C GLU A 28 -3.41 -5.89 5.21
N GLY A 29 -3.65 -4.62 5.45
CA GLY A 29 -3.69 -4.12 6.81
C GLY A 29 -4.07 -2.66 6.88
N LEU A 30 -4.22 -2.17 8.09
CA LEU A 30 -4.52 -0.78 8.36
C LEU A 30 -3.24 0.05 8.23
N ILE A 31 -3.30 1.11 7.43
CA ILE A 31 -2.21 2.08 7.30
C ILE A 31 -2.63 3.35 8.02
N GLY A 32 -1.82 3.79 8.96
CA GLY A 32 -2.03 5.04 9.68
C GLY A 32 -1.19 6.16 9.11
N THR A 33 -1.78 7.34 9.00
CA THR A 33 -1.08 8.54 8.52
C THR A 33 -0.95 9.54 9.67
N GLY A 34 0.24 10.08 9.82
CA GLY A 34 0.51 11.14 10.80
C GLY A 34 1.40 12.21 10.21
N ASP A 35 1.62 13.26 10.99
CA ASP A 35 2.42 14.41 10.59
C ASP A 35 3.88 14.32 11.05
N SER A 36 4.23 13.22 11.72
CA SER A 36 5.56 13.02 12.30
C SER A 36 6.22 11.76 11.76
N PHE A 37 7.52 11.84 11.54
CA PHE A 37 8.31 10.68 11.20
C PHE A 37 8.45 9.78 12.44
N ILE A 38 8.07 8.51 12.30
CA ILE A 38 8.12 7.55 13.40
C ILE A 38 9.47 6.84 13.37
N CYS A 39 10.30 7.15 14.37
CA CYS A 39 11.67 6.64 14.42
C CYS A 39 12.09 6.07 15.78
N THR A 40 11.23 6.13 16.80
CA THR A 40 11.55 5.61 18.13
C THR A 40 10.62 4.48 18.55
N PRO A 41 11.12 3.52 19.37
CA PRO A 41 10.25 2.47 19.93
C PRO A 41 9.09 3.01 20.76
N GLU A 42 9.28 4.12 21.46
CA GLU A 42 8.25 4.77 22.28
C GLU A 42 7.10 5.28 21.40
N GLN A 43 7.42 5.90 20.26
CA GLN A 43 6.42 6.35 19.31
C GLN A 43 5.63 5.16 18.76
N THR A 44 6.32 4.09 18.39
CA THR A 44 5.69 2.85 17.89
C THR A 44 4.75 2.26 18.93
N LYS A 45 5.18 2.15 20.18
CA LYS A 45 4.34 1.62 21.27
C LYS A 45 3.09 2.46 21.50
N ALA A 46 3.20 3.78 21.46
CA ALA A 46 2.06 4.68 21.63
C ALA A 46 1.04 4.50 20.51
N ILE A 47 1.51 4.36 19.27
CA ILE A 47 0.63 4.15 18.10
C ILE A 47 -0.08 2.81 18.21
N VAL A 48 0.64 1.72 18.52
CA VAL A 48 0.06 0.38 18.64
C VAL A 48 -0.94 0.32 19.79
N LYS A 49 -0.68 1.05 20.89
CA LYS A 49 -1.61 1.12 22.01
C LYS A 49 -2.95 1.72 21.60
N ASN A 50 -2.92 2.79 20.80
CA ASN A 50 -4.12 3.48 20.35
C ASN A 50 -4.78 2.81 19.13
N PHE A 51 -4.00 2.13 18.29
CA PHE A 51 -4.46 1.47 17.08
C PHE A 51 -3.87 0.06 17.00
N PRO A 52 -4.40 -0.90 17.78
CA PRO A 52 -3.79 -2.24 17.89
C PRO A 52 -3.72 -3.03 16.58
N THR A 53 -4.56 -2.71 15.60
CA THR A 53 -4.58 -3.43 14.32
C THR A 53 -3.72 -2.78 13.24
N ILE A 54 -3.00 -1.71 13.57
CA ILE A 54 -2.20 -0.98 12.59
C ILE A 54 -1.05 -1.85 12.07
N SER A 55 -0.86 -1.82 10.75
CA SER A 55 0.19 -2.59 10.07
C SER A 55 1.35 -1.72 9.62
N ALA A 56 1.11 -0.45 9.31
CA ALA A 56 2.14 0.46 8.85
C ALA A 56 1.77 1.90 9.17
N CYS A 57 2.77 2.75 9.30
CA CYS A 57 2.61 4.18 9.50
C CYS A 57 3.37 4.93 8.41
N GLU A 58 2.80 6.03 7.94
CA GLU A 58 3.38 6.86 6.91
C GLU A 58 2.79 8.28 7.01
N MET A 59 3.04 9.15 6.06
CA MET A 59 2.73 10.57 6.21
C MET A 59 1.83 11.15 5.11
N GLU A 60 1.45 10.38 4.10
CA GLU A 60 0.75 10.95 2.93
C GLU A 60 -0.57 10.29 2.56
N ALA A 61 -0.76 9.02 2.94
CA ALA A 61 -1.87 8.23 2.40
C ALA A 61 -3.25 8.75 2.76
N ALA A 62 -3.45 9.25 3.98
CA ALA A 62 -4.76 9.74 4.39
C ALA A 62 -5.20 10.97 3.59
N ALA A 63 -4.26 11.86 3.26
CA ALA A 63 -4.58 13.02 2.43
C ALA A 63 -5.01 12.62 1.03
N ILE A 64 -4.33 11.65 0.44
CA ILE A 64 -4.67 11.10 -0.87
C ILE A 64 -6.02 10.39 -0.81
N ALA A 65 -6.23 9.55 0.19
CA ALA A 65 -7.48 8.81 0.38
C ALA A 65 -8.67 9.74 0.59
N GLN A 66 -8.50 10.78 1.40
CA GLN A 66 -9.53 11.77 1.64
C GLN A 66 -9.91 12.51 0.35
N THR A 67 -8.93 12.91 -0.43
CA THR A 67 -9.16 13.57 -1.72
C THR A 67 -9.92 12.65 -2.67
N CYS A 68 -9.50 11.41 -2.80
CA CYS A 68 -10.18 10.43 -3.64
C CYS A 68 -11.62 10.18 -3.16
N HIS A 69 -11.81 10.08 -1.85
CA HIS A 69 -13.14 9.90 -1.27
C HIS A 69 -14.08 11.07 -1.60
N GLN A 70 -13.60 12.30 -1.46
CA GLN A 70 -14.39 13.49 -1.76
C GLN A 70 -14.72 13.61 -3.24
N LEU A 71 -13.80 13.24 -4.12
CA LEU A 71 -13.98 13.31 -5.56
C LEU A 71 -14.61 12.05 -6.15
N LYS A 72 -14.92 11.07 -5.32
CA LYS A 72 -15.48 9.77 -5.73
C LYS A 72 -14.59 9.03 -6.74
N VAL A 73 -13.29 9.09 -6.51
CA VAL A 73 -12.29 8.40 -7.32
C VAL A 73 -11.85 7.14 -6.57
N PRO A 74 -11.92 5.95 -7.20
CA PRO A 74 -11.41 4.73 -6.58
C PRO A 74 -9.92 4.83 -6.30
N PHE A 75 -9.48 4.25 -5.19
CA PHE A 75 -8.07 4.27 -4.81
C PHE A 75 -7.67 2.98 -4.11
N VAL A 76 -6.39 2.70 -4.11
CA VAL A 76 -5.73 1.71 -3.26
C VAL A 76 -4.38 2.26 -2.85
N VAL A 77 -3.95 1.96 -1.64
CA VAL A 77 -2.64 2.36 -1.14
C VAL A 77 -1.76 1.13 -1.03
N ILE A 78 -0.59 1.21 -1.65
CA ILE A 78 0.40 0.13 -1.64
C ILE A 78 1.71 0.74 -1.14
N ARG A 79 2.27 0.17 -0.08
CA ARG A 79 3.50 0.66 0.54
C ARG A 79 4.51 -0.45 0.67
N SER A 80 5.76 -0.13 0.39
CA SER A 80 6.90 -0.94 0.78
C SER A 80 7.38 -0.48 2.13
N LEU A 81 7.71 -1.42 3.00
CA LEU A 81 8.23 -1.08 4.32
C LEU A 81 9.74 -0.89 4.24
N SER A 82 10.21 0.27 4.71
CA SER A 82 11.63 0.64 4.64
C SER A 82 12.43 0.15 5.83
N ASP A 83 11.80 -0.02 6.96
CA ASP A 83 12.45 -0.51 8.16
C ASP A 83 11.49 -1.40 8.96
N ASN A 84 12.08 -2.24 9.79
CA ASN A 84 11.35 -3.00 10.78
C ASN A 84 11.63 -2.34 12.13
N ALA A 85 10.61 -1.79 12.77
CA ALA A 85 10.74 -1.11 14.05
C ALA A 85 11.31 -2.01 15.16
N ASN A 86 11.27 -3.33 14.97
CA ASN A 86 11.79 -4.31 15.91
C ASN A 86 13.18 -4.84 15.52
N ASN A 87 13.77 -4.34 14.45
CA ASN A 87 15.05 -4.80 13.95
C ASN A 87 16.12 -3.74 14.18
N ASP A 88 17.12 -4.07 14.98
CA ASP A 88 18.25 -3.17 15.30
C ASP A 88 19.30 -3.13 14.20
N SER A 89 19.19 -3.97 13.16
CA SER A 89 20.15 -4.00 12.07
C SER A 89 19.93 -2.81 11.14
N PRO A 90 20.97 -2.02 10.85
CA PRO A 90 20.84 -0.94 9.87
C PRO A 90 20.55 -1.55 8.50
N VAL A 91 19.46 -1.11 7.89
CA VAL A 91 19.16 -1.47 6.51
C VAL A 91 20.06 -0.64 5.61
N ASP A 92 20.67 -1.25 4.59
CA ASP A 92 21.29 -0.50 3.52
C ASP A 92 20.20 0.23 2.75
N PHE A 93 20.02 1.49 3.10
CA PHE A 93 18.91 2.32 2.61
C PHE A 93 18.96 2.50 1.09
N ASP A 94 20.14 2.69 0.53
CA ASP A 94 20.30 2.87 -0.92
C ASP A 94 19.91 1.60 -1.68
N SER A 95 20.36 0.45 -1.21
CA SER A 95 20.00 -0.84 -1.80
C SER A 95 18.51 -1.14 -1.65
N TYR A 96 17.93 -0.80 -0.51
CA TYR A 96 16.49 -0.94 -0.26
C TYR A 96 15.69 -0.09 -1.24
N ILE A 97 16.03 1.19 -1.39
CA ILE A 97 15.31 2.12 -2.27
C ILE A 97 15.32 1.62 -3.71
N GLU A 98 16.47 1.14 -4.19
CA GLU A 98 16.59 0.63 -5.54
C GLU A 98 15.66 -0.56 -5.78
N LYS A 99 15.68 -1.54 -4.88
CA LYS A 99 14.78 -2.71 -4.97
C LYS A 99 13.31 -2.35 -4.84
N ALA A 100 12.99 -1.51 -3.86
CA ALA A 100 11.60 -1.09 -3.63
C ALA A 100 11.05 -0.29 -4.81
N GLY A 101 11.85 0.58 -5.39
CA GLY A 101 11.47 1.35 -6.57
C GLY A 101 11.20 0.44 -7.76
N LYS A 102 12.07 -0.52 -8.02
CA LYS A 102 11.90 -1.49 -9.09
C LYS A 102 10.64 -2.33 -8.89
N HIS A 103 10.45 -2.89 -7.70
CA HIS A 103 9.28 -3.70 -7.38
C HIS A 103 7.98 -2.90 -7.48
N SER A 104 7.99 -1.65 -7.01
CA SER A 104 6.81 -0.78 -7.09
C SER A 104 6.45 -0.46 -8.54
N ALA A 105 7.44 -0.16 -9.38
CA ALA A 105 7.20 0.10 -10.79
C ALA A 105 6.64 -1.13 -11.50
N GLU A 106 7.23 -2.31 -11.28
CA GLU A 106 6.75 -3.57 -11.86
C GLU A 106 5.32 -3.88 -11.41
N MET A 107 5.02 -3.65 -10.12
CA MET A 107 3.69 -3.87 -9.57
C MET A 107 2.65 -2.96 -10.23
N VAL A 108 2.94 -1.68 -10.38
CA VAL A 108 2.03 -0.73 -11.02
C VAL A 108 1.78 -1.13 -12.47
N MET A 109 2.82 -1.52 -13.21
CA MET A 109 2.67 -2.00 -14.58
C MET A 109 1.76 -3.23 -14.67
N HIS A 110 1.94 -4.20 -13.77
CA HIS A 110 1.07 -5.38 -13.72
C HIS A 110 -0.37 -5.03 -13.36
N ILE A 111 -0.58 -4.13 -12.41
CA ILE A 111 -1.93 -3.67 -12.03
C ILE A 111 -2.62 -3.04 -13.24
N LEU A 112 -1.93 -2.16 -13.97
CA LEU A 112 -2.50 -1.50 -15.14
C LEU A 112 -2.85 -2.52 -16.22
N ASP A 113 -2.01 -3.51 -16.48
CA ASP A 113 -2.29 -4.59 -17.44
C ASP A 113 -3.52 -5.39 -17.02
N ILE A 114 -3.62 -5.75 -15.75
CA ILE A 114 -4.76 -6.51 -15.21
C ILE A 114 -6.06 -5.72 -15.38
N LEU A 115 -6.03 -4.43 -15.03
CA LEU A 115 -7.21 -3.57 -15.16
C LEU A 115 -7.61 -3.39 -16.60
N ALA A 116 -6.65 -3.22 -17.51
CA ALA A 116 -6.92 -3.09 -18.94
C ALA A 116 -7.56 -4.36 -19.52
N LYS A 117 -7.07 -5.53 -19.14
CA LYS A 117 -7.64 -6.82 -19.59
C LYS A 117 -9.05 -7.03 -19.06
N LYS A 118 -9.31 -6.68 -17.80
CA LYS A 118 -10.65 -6.78 -17.23
C LYS A 118 -11.63 -5.85 -17.93
N GLU A 119 -11.20 -4.67 -18.32
CA GLU A 119 -12.02 -3.72 -19.06
C GLU A 119 -12.35 -4.24 -20.45
N GLU A 120 -11.38 -4.88 -21.15
CA GLU A 120 -11.62 -5.51 -22.43
C GLU A 120 -12.62 -6.67 -22.33
N GLU A 121 -12.47 -7.53 -21.33
CA GLU A 121 -13.39 -8.64 -21.09
C GLU A 121 -14.81 -8.14 -20.86
N LYS A 122 -14.96 -7.06 -20.10
CA LYS A 122 -16.24 -6.43 -19.82
C LYS A 122 -16.89 -5.89 -21.09
N LYS A 123 -16.12 -5.32 -22.01
CA LYS A 123 -16.60 -4.81 -23.31
C LYS A 123 -17.03 -5.93 -24.24
N LYS A 124 -16.44 -7.12 -24.14
CA LYS A 124 -16.78 -8.29 -24.95
C LYS A 124 -18.01 -9.03 -24.44
N SER A 125 -18.43 -8.78 -23.20
CA SER A 125 -19.60 -9.39 -22.62
C SER A 125 -20.85 -8.81 -23.28
N PRO A 126 -21.81 -9.63 -23.76
CA PRO A 126 -23.07 -9.15 -24.34
C PRO A 126 -24.05 -8.62 -23.29
N PHE A 127 -23.75 -8.75 -22.03
CA PHE A 127 -24.61 -8.34 -20.93
C PHE A 127 -23.90 -7.50 -19.89
#